data_9024b66d0527b2eac07ef027fc66bb63
#
_entry.id   9024b66d0527b2eac07ef027fc66bb63
#
_cell.length_a   1.000
_cell.length_b   1.000
_cell.length_c   1.000
_cell.angle_alpha   90.00
_cell.angle_beta   90.00
_cell.angle_gamma   90.00
#
_symmetry.space_group_name_H-M   'P 1'
#
loop_
_entity.id
_entity.type
_entity.pdbx_description
1 polymer ?
#
loop_
_entity_poly.entity_id
_entity_poly.type
_entity_poly.pdbx_seq_one_letter_code
_entity_poly.pdbx_strand_id
1 'polypeptide(L)'
;MIRTTFNKLREVKDSLPHGSMDAIAAELNIAADDVRDFFSGASKMDGYHLEAGPDGGIVVLENSAILDVALRLAWAAKNAL
;
A
#
# COMPACT_ATOMS: atom_id res chain seq x y z
N MET A 1 9.09 -5.48 11.03
CA MET A 1 9.08 -4.05 10.63
C MET A 1 9.60 -3.93 9.21
N ILE A 2 8.88 -3.22 8.38
CA ILE A 2 9.21 -3.02 6.98
C ILE A 2 9.44 -1.53 6.73
N ARG A 3 10.48 -1.20 5.98
CA ARG A 3 10.76 0.17 5.54
C ARG A 3 10.64 0.22 4.02
N THR A 4 9.90 1.20 3.54
CA THR A 4 9.77 1.45 2.10
C THR A 4 9.78 2.96 1.88
N THR A 5 9.55 3.41 0.65
CA THR A 5 9.51 4.83 0.33
C THR A 5 8.16 5.19 -0.26
N PHE A 6 7.79 6.48 -0.21
CA PHE A 6 6.56 6.94 -0.86
C PHE A 6 6.57 6.69 -2.35
N ASN A 7 7.72 6.88 -3.00
CA ASN A 7 7.81 6.62 -4.42
C ASN A 7 7.53 5.16 -4.73
N LYS A 8 7.99 4.24 -3.87
CA LYS A 8 7.72 2.81 -4.04
C LYS A 8 6.24 2.49 -3.83
N LEU A 9 5.62 3.09 -2.81
CA LEU A 9 4.18 2.90 -2.58
C LEU A 9 3.36 3.43 -3.76
N ARG A 10 3.74 4.58 -4.31
CA ARG A 10 3.06 5.14 -5.47
C ARG A 10 3.22 4.23 -6.68
N GLU A 11 4.41 3.69 -6.87
CA GLU A 11 4.71 2.75 -7.96
C GLU A 11 3.82 1.50 -7.86
N VAL A 12 3.68 0.95 -6.66
CA VAL A 12 2.81 -0.20 -6.42
C VAL A 12 1.36 0.17 -6.72
N LYS A 13 0.89 1.30 -6.20
CA LYS A 13 -0.48 1.76 -6.42
C LYS A 13 -0.77 1.93 -7.90
N ASP A 14 0.15 2.55 -8.64
CA ASP A 14 -0.03 2.79 -10.08
C ASP A 14 -0.01 1.51 -10.90
N SER A 15 0.53 0.44 -10.34
CA SER A 15 0.54 -0.88 -10.99
C SER A 15 -0.73 -1.69 -10.72
N LEU A 16 -1.61 -1.21 -9.83
CA LEU A 16 -2.80 -1.95 -9.45
C LEU A 16 -3.91 -1.78 -10.49
N PRO A 17 -4.64 -2.85 -10.82
CA PRO A 17 -5.78 -2.73 -11.71
C PRO A 17 -6.91 -1.91 -11.06
N HIS A 18 -7.84 -1.46 -11.88
CA HIS A 18 -9.01 -0.71 -11.43
C HIS A 18 -9.81 -1.55 -10.41
N GLY A 19 -10.26 -0.91 -9.34
CA GLY A 19 -11.03 -1.60 -8.30
C GLY A 19 -10.19 -2.29 -7.24
N SER A 20 -8.86 -2.19 -7.31
CA SER A 20 -7.98 -2.87 -6.36
C SER A 20 -8.12 -2.38 -4.93
N MET A 21 -8.41 -1.08 -4.73
CA MET A 21 -8.60 -0.56 -3.37
C MET A 21 -9.75 -1.27 -2.66
N ASP A 22 -10.87 -1.47 -3.37
CA ASP A 22 -12.01 -2.19 -2.83
C ASP A 22 -11.71 -3.67 -2.63
N ALA A 23 -10.95 -4.28 -3.55
CA ALA A 23 -10.57 -5.69 -3.43
C ALA A 23 -9.66 -5.93 -2.21
N ILE A 24 -8.68 -5.06 -1.99
CA ILE A 24 -7.80 -5.15 -0.82
C ILE A 24 -8.62 -4.99 0.47
N ALA A 25 -9.51 -4.00 0.49
CA ALA A 25 -10.35 -3.74 1.65
C ALA A 25 -11.23 -4.94 1.99
N ALA A 26 -11.84 -5.55 0.97
CA ALA A 26 -12.68 -6.73 1.15
C ALA A 26 -11.87 -7.92 1.69
N GLU A 27 -10.69 -8.15 1.15
CA GLU A 27 -9.85 -9.26 1.60
C GLU A 27 -9.40 -9.10 3.04
N LEU A 28 -9.10 -7.89 3.47
CA LEU A 28 -8.60 -7.62 4.81
C LEU A 28 -9.72 -7.22 5.79
N ASN A 29 -10.95 -7.13 5.31
CA ASN A 29 -12.12 -6.74 6.10
C ASN A 29 -11.92 -5.37 6.77
N ILE A 30 -11.48 -4.40 5.98
CA ILE A 30 -11.30 -3.01 6.40
C ILE A 30 -12.00 -2.09 5.41
N ALA A 31 -12.09 -0.80 5.74
CA ALA A 31 -12.70 0.17 4.85
C ALA A 31 -11.78 0.49 3.67
N ALA A 32 -12.35 0.73 2.49
CA ALA A 32 -11.56 1.12 1.32
C ALA A 32 -10.80 2.42 1.55
N ASP A 33 -11.35 3.33 2.36
CA ASP A 33 -10.66 4.58 2.71
C ASP A 33 -9.37 4.31 3.49
N ASP A 34 -9.33 3.27 4.32
CA ASP A 34 -8.12 2.89 5.04
C ASP A 34 -7.02 2.46 4.07
N VAL A 35 -7.39 1.77 3.00
CA VAL A 35 -6.44 1.36 1.96
C VAL A 35 -5.92 2.58 1.21
N ARG A 36 -6.80 3.50 0.83
CA ARG A 36 -6.41 4.73 0.15
C ARG A 36 -5.47 5.57 1.01
N ASP A 37 -5.80 5.72 2.29
CA ASP A 37 -4.98 6.47 3.24
C ASP A 37 -3.59 5.86 3.38
N PHE A 38 -3.50 4.54 3.35
CA PHE A 38 -2.21 3.85 3.41
C PHE A 38 -1.28 4.31 2.28
N PHE A 39 -1.79 4.39 1.06
CA PHE A 39 -0.98 4.77 -0.10
C PHE A 39 -0.76 6.28 -0.22
N SER A 40 -1.58 7.09 0.43
CA SER A 40 -1.48 8.55 0.35
C SER A 40 -0.66 9.17 1.48
N GLY A 41 -0.24 8.39 2.46
CA GLY A 41 0.50 8.90 3.62
C GLY A 41 -0.37 9.39 4.73
N ALA A 42 -1.69 9.19 4.65
CA ALA A 42 -2.64 9.66 5.65
C ALA A 42 -3.11 8.55 6.59
N SER A 43 -2.47 7.38 6.58
CA SER A 43 -2.90 6.24 7.37
C SER A 43 -2.84 6.53 8.86
N LYS A 44 -3.91 6.18 9.57
CA LYS A 44 -4.00 6.27 11.03
C LYS A 44 -3.79 4.92 11.69
N MET A 45 -3.36 3.92 10.94
CA MET A 45 -3.12 2.58 11.47
C MET A 45 -1.93 2.59 12.42
N ASP A 46 -2.04 1.80 13.50
CA ASP A 46 -0.93 1.62 14.43
C ASP A 46 0.30 1.08 13.69
N GLY A 47 1.46 1.63 14.02
CA GLY A 47 2.70 1.18 13.41
C GLY A 47 2.98 1.73 12.02
N TYR A 48 2.20 2.70 11.55
CA TYR A 48 2.45 3.40 10.30
C TYR A 48 3.14 4.72 10.60
N HIS A 49 4.40 4.84 10.23
CA HIS A 49 5.21 6.03 10.55
C HIS A 49 5.86 6.59 9.30
N LEU A 50 5.94 7.91 9.23
CA LEU A 50 6.58 8.64 8.14
C LEU A 50 7.86 9.28 8.66
N GLU A 51 8.93 9.16 7.88
CA GLU A 51 10.21 9.79 8.19
C GLU A 51 10.68 10.59 6.96
N ALA A 52 11.38 11.68 7.22
CA ALA A 52 12.02 12.42 6.14
C ALA A 52 13.11 11.55 5.51
N GLY A 53 13.24 11.63 4.19
CA GLY A 53 14.26 10.85 3.50
C GLY A 53 14.14 10.97 1.99
N PRO A 54 14.97 10.23 1.24
CA PRO A 54 14.93 10.27 -0.22
C PRO A 54 13.66 9.61 -0.77
N ASP A 55 13.43 9.80 -2.07
CA ASP A 55 12.35 9.14 -2.81
C ASP A 55 10.96 9.43 -2.25
N GLY A 56 10.73 10.70 -1.86
CA GLY A 56 9.44 11.16 -1.36
C GLY A 56 9.23 10.98 0.14
N GLY A 57 10.21 10.39 0.84
CA GLY A 57 10.13 10.10 2.26
C GLY A 57 10.06 8.61 2.53
N ILE A 58 10.37 8.23 3.78
CA ILE A 58 10.43 6.84 4.20
C ILE A 58 9.15 6.49 4.95
N VAL A 59 8.58 5.33 4.64
CA VAL A 59 7.41 4.79 5.31
C VAL A 59 7.84 3.55 6.09
N VAL A 60 7.59 3.55 7.39
CA VAL A 60 7.93 2.43 8.27
C VAL A 60 6.63 1.77 8.69
N LEU A 61 6.53 0.46 8.47
CA LEU A 61 5.32 -0.31 8.69
C LEU A 61 5.58 -1.45 9.70
N GLU A 62 4.77 -1.54 10.74
CA GLU A 62 4.74 -2.72 11.59
C GLU A 62 3.82 -3.78 11.01
N ASN A 63 2.73 -3.37 10.35
CA ASN A 63 1.78 -4.28 9.71
C ASN A 63 1.83 -4.06 8.20
N SER A 64 2.24 -5.08 7.47
CA SER A 64 2.40 -5.02 6.02
C SER A 64 1.22 -5.64 5.25
N ALA A 65 0.11 -5.94 5.92
CA ALA A 65 -0.99 -6.68 5.28
C ALA A 65 -1.49 -5.99 4.00
N ILE A 66 -1.72 -4.68 4.05
CA ILE A 66 -2.18 -3.94 2.87
C ILE A 66 -1.15 -4.01 1.74
N LEU A 67 0.12 -3.81 2.07
CA LEU A 67 1.18 -3.86 1.08
C LEU A 67 1.33 -5.25 0.48
N ASP A 68 1.23 -6.30 1.31
CA ASP A 68 1.36 -7.68 0.85
C ASP A 68 0.26 -8.04 -0.15
N VAL A 69 -0.98 -7.69 0.14
CA VAL A 69 -2.11 -7.94 -0.77
C VAL A 69 -1.94 -7.11 -2.05
N ALA A 70 -1.55 -5.85 -1.92
CA ALA A 70 -1.33 -4.97 -3.07
C ALA A 70 -0.24 -5.51 -3.98
N LEU A 71 0.87 -5.97 -3.42
CA LEU A 71 1.96 -6.54 -4.22
C LEU A 71 1.51 -7.80 -4.96
N ARG A 72 0.71 -8.64 -4.31
CA ARG A 72 0.17 -9.84 -4.95
C ARG A 72 -0.74 -9.48 -6.11
N LEU A 73 -1.63 -8.49 -5.94
CA LEU A 73 -2.54 -8.06 -7.00
C LEU A 73 -1.77 -7.40 -8.15
N ALA A 74 -0.79 -6.57 -7.85
CA ALA A 74 0.04 -5.93 -8.86
C ALA A 74 0.81 -6.96 -9.67
N TRP A 75 1.37 -7.97 -9.00
CA TRP A 75 2.11 -9.05 -9.66
C TRP A 75 1.19 -9.86 -10.56
N ALA A 76 0.00 -10.23 -10.06
CA ALA A 76 -0.97 -11.01 -10.83
C ALA A 76 -1.43 -10.24 -12.07
N ALA A 77 -1.69 -8.94 -11.96
CA ALA A 77 -2.08 -8.11 -13.09
C ALA A 77 -0.97 -8.01 -14.15
N LYS A 78 0.29 -7.88 -13.70
CA LYS A 78 1.44 -7.78 -14.59
C LYS A 78 1.68 -9.09 -15.33
N ASN A 79 1.37 -10.22 -14.72
CA ASN A 79 1.64 -11.55 -15.27
C ASN A 79 0.39 -12.24 -15.81
N ALA A 80 -0.77 -11.57 -15.82
CA ALA A 80 -1.99 -12.09 -16.41
C ALA A 80 -1.93 -11.92 -17.93
N LEU A 81 -2.10 -12.96 -18.65
CA LEU A 81 -2.13 -12.96 -20.10
C LEU A 81 -3.40 -13.63 -20.62
#